data_95304aa57b44b18c2abf062943c90be4
#
_entry.id   95304aa57b44b18c2abf062943c90be4
#
_cell.length_a   1.000
_cell.length_b   1.000
_cell.length_c   1.000
_cell.angle_alpha   90.00
_cell.angle_beta   90.00
_cell.angle_gamma   90.00
#
_symmetry.space_group_name_H-M   'P 1'
#
loop_
_entity.id
_entity.type
_entity.pdbx_description
1 polymer ?
#
loop_
_entity_poly.entity_id
_entity_poly.type
_entity_poly.pdbx_seq_one_letter_code
_entity_poly.pdbx_strand_id
1 'polypeptide(L)'
;TDINEITLRNIRFKTLNYVEKGAEELLKKSKLKLQTLDKIVKESDIIFVPIQTPHDKKYEGTTRIPEERADFNYDYLINGIKELNEEIEKQGKDKTVIIISTVLPGTISRLIKPILGTHLKLCYNPFFIAMGTTINDFINSEIILFGVDDEGAAQEAEKFYKTINKTPFHKTT
;
A
#
# COMPACT_ATOMS: atom_id res chain seq x y z
N THR A 1 -6.08 10.12 -0.76
CA THR A 1 -7.16 10.16 0.24
C THR A 1 -6.77 9.43 1.50
N ASP A 2 -7.42 9.69 2.62
CA ASP A 2 -7.29 9.01 3.90
C ASP A 2 -8.60 9.20 4.67
N ILE A 3 -8.93 8.29 5.58
CA ILE A 3 -10.07 8.44 6.50
C ILE A 3 -9.70 9.22 7.76
N ASN A 4 -8.41 9.38 8.05
CA ASN A 4 -7.91 10.07 9.24
C ASN A 4 -7.74 11.56 8.96
N GLU A 5 -8.61 12.38 9.53
CA GLU A 5 -8.59 13.84 9.39
C GLU A 5 -7.29 14.49 9.88
N ILE A 6 -6.61 13.88 10.87
CA ILE A 6 -5.31 14.39 11.36
C ILE A 6 -4.25 14.19 10.28
N THR A 7 -4.23 13.01 9.64
CA THR A 7 -3.33 12.72 8.51
C THR A 7 -3.57 13.69 7.35
N LEU A 8 -4.84 13.86 6.95
CA LEU A 8 -5.21 14.78 5.88
C LEU A 8 -4.80 16.23 6.20
N ARG A 9 -5.01 16.65 7.44
CA ARG A 9 -4.58 17.98 7.92
C ARG A 9 -3.06 18.14 7.84
N ASN A 10 -2.31 17.16 8.34
CA ASN A 10 -0.84 17.20 8.32
C ASN A 10 -0.31 17.27 6.88
N ILE A 11 -0.83 16.46 5.97
CA ILE A 11 -0.46 16.52 4.55
C ILE A 11 -0.81 17.88 3.94
N ARG A 12 -1.98 18.43 4.24
CA ARG A 12 -2.43 19.76 3.74
C ARG A 12 -1.49 20.88 4.18
N PHE A 13 -1.03 20.82 5.43
CA PHE A 13 -0.08 21.81 5.97
C PHE A 13 1.39 21.43 5.75
N LYS A 14 1.65 20.31 5.06
CA LYS A 14 3.00 19.81 4.78
C LYS A 14 3.84 19.60 6.03
N THR A 15 3.22 19.07 7.07
CA THR A 15 3.82 18.71 8.36
C THR A 15 3.74 17.21 8.59
N LEU A 16 4.66 16.69 9.38
CA LEU A 16 4.64 15.32 9.87
C LEU A 16 4.56 15.31 11.40
N ASN A 17 3.88 14.33 11.96
CA ASN A 17 3.80 14.11 13.41
C ASN A 17 4.80 13.06 13.91
N TYR A 18 5.74 12.68 13.06
CA TYR A 18 6.83 11.73 13.35
C TYR A 18 8.11 12.19 12.65
N VAL A 19 9.24 11.64 13.08
CA VAL A 19 10.54 11.96 12.49
C VAL A 19 10.93 10.87 11.50
N GLU A 20 11.09 11.30 10.22
CA GLU A 20 11.59 10.45 9.14
C GLU A 20 12.58 11.27 8.31
N LYS A 21 13.81 10.76 8.17
CA LYS A 21 14.89 11.50 7.50
C LYS A 21 14.53 11.87 6.06
N GLY A 22 14.50 13.16 5.77
CA GLY A 22 14.20 13.69 4.42
C GLY A 22 12.70 13.77 4.07
N ALA A 23 11.80 13.17 4.84
CA ALA A 23 10.38 13.11 4.51
C ALA A 23 9.72 14.48 4.53
N GLU A 24 10.03 15.33 5.52
CA GLU A 24 9.45 16.66 5.62
C GLU A 24 9.84 17.55 4.43
N GLU A 25 11.09 17.47 3.99
CA GLU A 25 11.56 18.23 2.82
C GLU A 25 10.88 17.76 1.53
N LEU A 26 10.74 16.43 1.35
CA LEU A 26 10.05 15.88 0.21
C LEU A 26 8.57 16.27 0.22
N LEU A 27 7.92 16.23 1.38
CA LEU A 27 6.52 16.63 1.52
C LEU A 27 6.35 18.12 1.17
N LYS A 28 7.25 19.01 1.64
CA LYS A 28 7.23 20.44 1.30
C LYS A 28 7.37 20.69 -0.21
N LYS A 29 8.23 19.91 -0.89
CA LYS A 29 8.46 20.00 -2.34
C LYS A 29 7.39 19.30 -3.17
N SER A 30 6.62 18.39 -2.56
CA SER A 30 5.63 17.58 -3.26
C SER A 30 4.50 18.41 -3.86
N LYS A 31 3.92 17.91 -4.96
CA LYS A 31 2.71 18.42 -5.61
C LYS A 31 1.50 17.55 -5.29
N LEU A 32 1.49 16.91 -4.11
CA LEU A 32 0.39 16.06 -3.66
C LEU A 32 -0.93 16.83 -3.65
N LYS A 33 -1.99 16.18 -4.15
CA LYS A 33 -3.36 16.68 -4.10
C LYS A 33 -4.19 15.75 -3.24
N LEU A 34 -4.84 16.30 -2.23
CA LEU A 34 -5.84 15.57 -1.44
C LEU A 34 -7.15 15.56 -2.22
N GLN A 35 -7.67 14.38 -2.50
CA GLN A 35 -8.87 14.18 -3.28
C GLN A 35 -9.78 13.12 -2.66
N THR A 36 -11.05 13.12 -3.06
CA THR A 36 -12.02 12.06 -2.76
C THR A 36 -11.69 10.78 -3.54
N LEU A 37 -12.18 9.64 -3.07
CA LEU A 37 -11.88 8.35 -3.66
C LEU A 37 -12.30 8.27 -5.14
N ASP A 38 -13.50 8.77 -5.45
CA ASP A 38 -14.02 8.81 -6.83
C ASP A 38 -13.11 9.57 -7.80
N LYS A 39 -12.52 10.69 -7.34
CA LYS A 39 -11.57 11.46 -8.15
C LYS A 39 -10.24 10.75 -8.30
N ILE A 40 -9.75 10.11 -7.23
CA ILE A 40 -8.52 9.32 -7.31
C ILE A 40 -8.69 8.20 -8.34
N VAL A 41 -9.77 7.44 -8.27
CA VAL A 41 -10.05 6.36 -9.22
C VAL A 41 -10.18 6.90 -10.65
N LYS A 42 -10.81 8.07 -10.82
CA LYS A 42 -10.98 8.70 -12.14
C LYS A 42 -9.67 9.18 -12.76
N GLU A 43 -8.78 9.75 -11.96
CA GLU A 43 -7.60 10.47 -12.42
C GLU A 43 -6.29 9.64 -12.38
N SER A 44 -6.30 8.45 -11.72
CA SER A 44 -5.10 7.62 -11.54
C SER A 44 -5.22 6.32 -12.32
N ASP A 45 -4.13 5.88 -12.92
CA ASP A 45 -4.01 4.56 -13.54
C ASP A 45 -3.45 3.53 -12.56
N ILE A 46 -2.56 3.97 -11.65
CA ILE A 46 -1.96 3.16 -10.60
C ILE A 46 -2.37 3.70 -9.24
N ILE A 47 -2.87 2.83 -8.37
CA ILE A 47 -3.34 3.18 -7.02
C ILE A 47 -2.58 2.35 -5.98
N PHE A 48 -1.84 3.01 -5.09
CA PHE A 48 -1.18 2.36 -3.97
C PHE A 48 -2.09 2.31 -2.75
N VAL A 49 -2.10 1.17 -2.06
CA VAL A 49 -2.92 0.93 -0.87
C VAL A 49 -2.03 0.64 0.34
N PRO A 50 -1.70 1.66 1.15
CA PRO A 50 -0.90 1.55 2.36
C PRO A 50 -1.78 1.52 3.63
N ILE A 51 -2.81 0.69 3.65
CA ILE A 51 -3.73 0.61 4.79
C ILE A 51 -3.12 -0.22 5.92
N GLN A 52 -3.27 0.25 7.15
CA GLN A 52 -2.74 -0.44 8.33
C GLN A 52 -3.39 -1.81 8.56
N THR A 53 -2.59 -2.76 9.04
CA THR A 53 -2.99 -4.10 9.41
C THR A 53 -2.50 -4.38 10.84
N PRO A 54 -3.19 -3.83 11.87
CA PRO A 54 -2.71 -3.90 13.25
C PRO A 54 -2.73 -5.33 13.79
N HIS A 55 -1.82 -5.60 14.72
CA HIS A 55 -1.78 -6.83 15.50
C HIS A 55 -2.16 -6.57 16.97
N ASP A 56 -2.52 -7.61 17.68
CA ASP A 56 -2.75 -7.53 19.13
C ASP A 56 -1.43 -7.23 19.85
N LYS A 57 -1.45 -6.30 20.81
CA LYS A 57 -0.29 -5.85 21.57
C LYS A 57 0.49 -6.99 22.24
N LYS A 58 -0.16 -8.10 22.60
CA LYS A 58 0.52 -9.27 23.16
C LYS A 58 1.54 -9.92 22.22
N TYR A 59 1.53 -9.56 20.92
CA TYR A 59 2.46 -10.06 19.90
C TYR A 59 3.53 -9.02 19.49
N GLU A 60 3.66 -7.89 20.17
CA GLU A 60 4.65 -6.84 19.86
C GLU A 60 6.12 -7.28 20.08
N GLY A 61 6.34 -8.41 20.78
CA GLY A 61 7.69 -8.92 21.01
C GLY A 61 8.46 -8.22 22.13
N THR A 62 7.83 -7.29 22.87
CA THR A 62 8.41 -6.67 24.07
C THR A 62 8.48 -7.64 25.26
N THR A 63 7.62 -8.65 25.22
CA THR A 63 7.59 -9.78 26.16
C THR A 63 7.61 -11.09 25.39
N ARG A 64 7.71 -12.22 26.11
CA ARG A 64 7.66 -13.55 25.46
C ARG A 64 6.34 -13.68 24.67
N ILE A 65 6.48 -13.97 23.37
CA ILE A 65 5.33 -14.17 22.49
C ILE A 65 4.54 -15.40 22.95
N PRO A 66 3.18 -15.34 23.04
CA PRO A 66 2.34 -16.47 23.36
C PRO A 66 2.56 -17.67 22.42
N GLU A 67 2.34 -18.87 22.90
CA GLU A 67 2.43 -20.09 22.07
C GLU A 67 1.32 -20.13 21.02
N GLU A 68 0.12 -19.66 21.39
CA GLU A 68 -0.99 -19.46 20.47
C GLU A 68 -0.64 -18.37 19.45
N ARG A 69 -0.86 -18.66 18.18
CA ARG A 69 -0.64 -17.71 17.07
C ARG A 69 -1.95 -17.04 16.69
N ALA A 70 -1.87 -15.75 16.32
CA ALA A 70 -3.00 -15.00 15.78
C ALA A 70 -2.60 -14.31 14.48
N ASP A 71 -3.58 -14.08 13.65
CA ASP A 71 -3.44 -13.26 12.44
C ASP A 71 -3.49 -11.77 12.79
N PHE A 72 -3.14 -10.91 11.83
CA PHE A 72 -3.38 -9.48 11.95
C PHE A 72 -4.87 -9.17 11.83
N ASN A 73 -5.29 -8.01 12.29
CA ASN A 73 -6.62 -7.51 11.98
C ASN A 73 -6.59 -6.87 10.58
N TYR A 74 -7.32 -7.46 9.65
CA TYR A 74 -7.41 -7.01 8.26
C TYR A 74 -8.67 -6.20 7.95
N ASP A 75 -9.51 -5.88 8.94
CA ASP A 75 -10.80 -5.20 8.71
C ASP A 75 -10.63 -3.88 7.97
N TYR A 76 -9.64 -3.08 8.36
CA TYR A 76 -9.36 -1.82 7.67
C TYR A 76 -8.96 -2.02 6.20
N LEU A 77 -8.10 -2.99 5.95
CA LEU A 77 -7.65 -3.29 4.58
C LEU A 77 -8.80 -3.83 3.74
N ILE A 78 -9.57 -4.78 4.27
CA ILE A 78 -10.71 -5.39 3.57
C ILE A 78 -11.76 -4.32 3.22
N ASN A 79 -12.12 -3.45 4.18
CA ASN A 79 -13.10 -2.41 3.96
C ASN A 79 -12.59 -1.39 2.94
N GLY A 80 -11.35 -0.94 3.05
CA GLY A 80 -10.78 0.00 2.08
C GLY A 80 -10.68 -0.58 0.66
N ILE A 81 -10.36 -1.87 0.53
CA ILE A 81 -10.37 -2.55 -0.78
C ILE A 81 -11.78 -2.70 -1.32
N LYS A 82 -12.79 -2.99 -0.50
CA LYS A 82 -14.19 -3.05 -0.95
C LYS A 82 -14.66 -1.71 -1.49
N GLU A 83 -14.45 -0.63 -0.76
CA GLU A 83 -14.82 0.74 -1.19
C GLU A 83 -14.10 1.12 -2.49
N LEU A 84 -12.79 0.84 -2.58
CA LEU A 84 -12.00 1.09 -3.78
C LEU A 84 -12.53 0.28 -4.97
N ASN A 85 -12.78 -1.00 -4.77
CA ASN A 85 -13.30 -1.90 -5.81
C ASN A 85 -14.67 -1.46 -6.31
N GLU A 86 -15.60 -1.12 -5.41
CA GLU A 86 -16.92 -0.60 -5.78
C GLU A 86 -16.81 0.64 -6.67
N GLU A 87 -15.91 1.56 -6.33
CA GLU A 87 -15.72 2.78 -7.13
C GLU A 87 -15.05 2.49 -8.49
N ILE A 88 -14.11 1.53 -8.55
CA ILE A 88 -13.48 1.10 -9.81
C ILE A 88 -14.52 0.46 -10.73
N GLU A 89 -15.30 -0.50 -10.21
CA GLU A 89 -16.34 -1.19 -10.99
C GLU A 89 -17.42 -0.22 -11.49
N LYS A 90 -17.83 0.74 -10.66
CA LYS A 90 -18.78 1.80 -11.04
C LYS A 90 -18.26 2.65 -12.21
N GLN A 91 -16.96 2.92 -12.26
CA GLN A 91 -16.36 3.70 -13.36
C GLN A 91 -16.08 2.84 -14.61
N GLY A 92 -16.03 1.51 -14.49
CA GLY A 92 -15.89 0.56 -15.59
C GLY A 92 -14.58 0.66 -16.35
N LYS A 93 -13.48 1.02 -15.66
CA LYS A 93 -12.14 1.13 -16.26
C LYS A 93 -11.14 0.36 -15.44
N ASP A 94 -10.30 -0.40 -16.09
CA ASP A 94 -9.23 -1.15 -15.45
C ASP A 94 -8.28 -0.21 -14.71
N LYS A 95 -7.94 -0.60 -13.47
CA LYS A 95 -6.99 0.10 -12.60
C LYS A 95 -5.99 -0.87 -12.02
N THR A 96 -4.71 -0.50 -12.09
CA THR A 96 -3.66 -1.23 -11.39
C THR A 96 -3.66 -0.83 -9.92
N VAL A 97 -3.95 -1.77 -9.04
CA VAL A 97 -3.97 -1.57 -7.59
C VAL A 97 -2.81 -2.32 -6.96
N ILE A 98 -1.95 -1.58 -6.28
CA ILE A 98 -0.75 -2.10 -5.63
C ILE A 98 -0.97 -2.07 -4.12
N ILE A 99 -1.20 -3.23 -3.51
CA ILE A 99 -1.29 -3.36 -2.05
C ILE A 99 0.13 -3.46 -1.49
N ILE A 100 0.48 -2.49 -0.64
CA ILE A 100 1.77 -2.44 0.08
C ILE A 100 1.62 -2.74 1.56
N SER A 101 0.39 -2.85 2.06
CA SER A 101 0.08 -3.21 3.44
C SER A 101 0.70 -4.56 3.81
N THR A 102 1.27 -4.67 5.01
CA THR A 102 1.85 -5.93 5.49
C THR A 102 0.76 -6.95 5.76
N VAL A 103 0.86 -8.12 5.13
CA VAL A 103 -0.06 -9.23 5.35
C VAL A 103 0.72 -10.54 5.48
N LEU A 104 0.17 -11.51 6.21
CA LEU A 104 0.75 -12.85 6.29
C LEU A 104 0.56 -13.62 4.96
N PRO A 105 1.42 -14.59 4.65
CA PRO A 105 1.28 -15.44 3.47
C PRO A 105 -0.11 -16.05 3.36
N GLY A 106 -0.68 -16.04 2.15
CA GLY A 106 -2.02 -16.55 1.86
C GLY A 106 -3.18 -15.58 2.15
N THR A 107 -2.95 -14.46 2.83
CA THR A 107 -4.01 -13.49 3.15
C THR A 107 -4.62 -12.85 1.90
N ILE A 108 -3.80 -12.49 0.92
CA ILE A 108 -4.28 -11.93 -0.35
C ILE A 108 -5.24 -12.91 -1.02
N SER A 109 -4.85 -14.17 -1.17
CA SER A 109 -5.69 -15.19 -1.82
C SER A 109 -6.96 -15.52 -1.04
N ARG A 110 -6.88 -15.53 0.29
CA ARG A 110 -7.98 -15.93 1.17
C ARG A 110 -9.00 -14.81 1.40
N LEU A 111 -8.54 -13.56 1.57
CA LEU A 111 -9.41 -12.48 2.03
C LEU A 111 -9.60 -11.36 0.99
N ILE A 112 -8.62 -11.10 0.12
CA ILE A 112 -8.67 -9.99 -0.81
C ILE A 112 -9.20 -10.43 -2.17
N LYS A 113 -8.63 -11.46 -2.78
CA LYS A 113 -9.09 -11.94 -4.11
C LYS A 113 -10.60 -12.18 -4.21
N PRO A 114 -11.27 -12.81 -3.21
CA PRO A 114 -12.71 -13.09 -3.32
C PRO A 114 -13.60 -11.85 -3.40
N ILE A 115 -13.10 -10.67 -3.06
CA ILE A 115 -13.87 -9.42 -3.06
C ILE A 115 -13.54 -8.50 -4.24
N LEU A 116 -12.65 -8.94 -5.14
CA LEU A 116 -12.26 -8.12 -6.29
C LEU A 116 -13.22 -8.29 -7.44
N GLY A 117 -13.54 -7.19 -8.11
CA GLY A 117 -14.26 -7.17 -9.36
C GLY A 117 -13.35 -7.37 -10.58
N THR A 118 -13.89 -7.11 -11.76
CA THR A 118 -13.20 -7.39 -13.03
C THR A 118 -12.23 -6.30 -13.45
N HIS A 119 -12.47 -5.06 -13.00
CA HIS A 119 -11.68 -3.89 -13.36
C HIS A 119 -10.51 -3.57 -12.40
N LEU A 120 -10.46 -4.24 -11.25
CA LEU A 120 -9.35 -4.10 -10.32
C LEU A 120 -8.26 -5.13 -10.65
N LYS A 121 -7.13 -4.68 -11.18
CA LYS A 121 -5.95 -5.50 -11.51
C LYS A 121 -4.95 -5.43 -10.36
N LEU A 122 -4.82 -6.53 -9.62
CA LEU A 122 -4.06 -6.57 -8.37
C LEU A 122 -2.59 -6.92 -8.57
N CYS A 123 -1.72 -6.17 -7.89
CA CYS A 123 -0.34 -6.53 -7.61
C CYS A 123 -0.08 -6.37 -6.10
N TYR A 124 0.45 -7.39 -5.44
CA TYR A 124 0.91 -7.28 -4.06
C TYR A 124 2.39 -6.94 -4.03
N ASN A 125 2.75 -5.86 -3.31
CA ASN A 125 4.13 -5.41 -3.23
C ASN A 125 4.49 -5.06 -1.78
N PRO A 126 4.95 -6.02 -0.98
CA PRO A 126 5.44 -5.71 0.37
C PRO A 126 6.66 -4.79 0.31
N PHE A 127 6.70 -3.79 1.18
CA PHE A 127 7.85 -2.91 1.31
C PHE A 127 8.81 -3.42 2.39
N PHE A 128 10.08 -3.50 2.02
CA PHE A 128 11.18 -3.84 2.94
C PHE A 128 11.84 -2.55 3.42
N ILE A 129 11.19 -1.87 4.37
CA ILE A 129 11.59 -0.57 4.90
C ILE A 129 11.66 -0.60 6.43
N ALA A 130 12.51 0.23 7.01
CA ALA A 130 12.55 0.48 8.45
C ALA A 130 12.14 1.94 8.74
N MET A 131 11.42 2.16 9.86
CA MET A 131 11.10 3.50 10.32
C MET A 131 12.38 4.29 10.60
N GLY A 132 12.43 5.54 10.13
CA GLY A 132 13.61 6.42 10.23
C GLY A 132 14.52 6.38 9.00
N THR A 133 14.46 5.32 8.17
CA THR A 133 15.21 5.18 6.92
C THR A 133 14.34 4.86 5.71
N THR A 134 13.02 4.96 5.86
CA THR A 134 12.01 4.57 4.86
C THR A 134 12.30 5.06 3.45
N ILE A 135 12.67 6.34 3.31
CA ILE A 135 12.93 6.95 2.00
C ILE A 135 14.18 6.34 1.37
N ASN A 136 15.24 6.20 2.16
CA ASN A 136 16.47 5.59 1.68
C ASN A 136 16.24 4.13 1.27
N ASP A 137 15.54 3.37 2.10
CA ASP A 137 15.26 1.96 1.87
C ASP A 137 14.37 1.75 0.65
N PHE A 138 13.45 2.69 0.41
CA PHE A 138 12.60 2.66 -0.78
C PHE A 138 13.37 2.99 -2.07
N ILE A 139 14.23 4.01 -2.06
CA ILE A 139 15.00 4.45 -3.24
C ILE A 139 16.13 3.49 -3.55
N ASN A 140 16.79 2.95 -2.52
CA ASN A 140 17.94 2.05 -2.61
C ASN A 140 17.59 0.63 -2.11
N SER A 141 16.37 0.18 -2.35
CA SER A 141 15.92 -1.14 -1.93
C SER A 141 16.84 -2.23 -2.51
N GLU A 142 17.12 -3.28 -1.73
CA GLU A 142 17.91 -4.43 -2.20
C GLU A 142 17.08 -5.34 -3.13
N ILE A 143 15.75 -5.35 -2.93
CA ILE A 143 14.82 -6.19 -3.66
C ILE A 143 13.47 -5.48 -3.80
N ILE A 144 12.82 -5.66 -4.94
CA ILE A 144 11.40 -5.34 -5.12
C ILE A 144 10.67 -6.65 -5.42
N LEU A 145 9.75 -7.03 -4.53
CA LEU A 145 9.00 -8.28 -4.64
C LEU A 145 7.57 -8.00 -5.05
N PHE A 146 7.10 -8.72 -6.08
CA PHE A 146 5.71 -8.70 -6.51
C PHE A 146 5.06 -10.07 -6.32
N GLY A 147 3.97 -10.10 -5.57
CA GLY A 147 2.98 -11.17 -5.64
C GLY A 147 2.05 -10.87 -6.81
N VAL A 148 2.12 -11.69 -7.84
CA VAL A 148 1.50 -11.43 -9.14
C VAL A 148 0.25 -12.27 -9.33
N ASP A 149 -0.90 -11.60 -9.47
CA ASP A 149 -2.15 -12.19 -9.92
C ASP A 149 -2.49 -11.80 -11.35
N ASP A 150 -2.16 -10.55 -11.69
CA ASP A 150 -2.34 -9.98 -13.02
C ASP A 150 -0.97 -9.53 -13.55
N GLU A 151 -0.51 -10.15 -14.62
CA GLU A 151 0.80 -9.85 -15.20
C GLU A 151 0.86 -8.42 -15.77
N GLY A 152 -0.26 -7.89 -16.27
CA GLY A 152 -0.36 -6.51 -16.75
C GLY A 152 -0.13 -5.52 -15.61
N ALA A 153 -0.77 -5.74 -14.45
CA ALA A 153 -0.58 -4.92 -13.26
C ALA A 153 0.87 -4.98 -12.76
N ALA A 154 1.48 -6.16 -12.76
CA ALA A 154 2.89 -6.30 -12.37
C ALA A 154 3.83 -5.56 -13.33
N GLN A 155 3.56 -5.58 -14.64
CA GLN A 155 4.36 -4.85 -15.63
C GLN A 155 4.21 -3.33 -15.48
N GLU A 156 3.01 -2.84 -15.18
CA GLU A 156 2.79 -1.41 -14.90
C GLU A 156 3.49 -0.97 -13.63
N ALA A 157 3.38 -1.76 -12.56
CA ALA A 157 4.13 -1.53 -11.32
C ALA A 157 5.65 -1.48 -11.59
N GLU A 158 6.17 -2.43 -12.35
CA GLU A 158 7.59 -2.48 -12.72
C GLU A 158 8.02 -1.23 -13.50
N LYS A 159 7.22 -0.78 -14.49
CA LYS A 159 7.49 0.46 -15.23
C LYS A 159 7.56 1.67 -14.30
N PHE A 160 6.62 1.77 -13.35
CA PHE A 160 6.61 2.83 -12.36
C PHE A 160 7.89 2.82 -11.51
N TYR A 161 8.26 1.67 -10.93
CA TYR A 161 9.46 1.57 -10.10
C TYR A 161 10.76 1.88 -10.85
N LYS A 162 10.86 1.52 -12.12
CA LYS A 162 12.02 1.87 -12.99
C LYS A 162 12.23 3.37 -13.15
N THR A 163 11.23 4.19 -12.86
CA THR A 163 11.38 5.66 -12.81
C THR A 163 12.05 6.15 -11.53
N ILE A 164 12.11 5.31 -10.49
CA ILE A 164 12.56 5.67 -9.14
C ILE A 164 13.92 5.04 -8.84
N ASN A 165 14.08 3.76 -9.14
CA ASN A 165 15.29 3.00 -8.80
C ASN A 165 15.66 1.96 -9.89
N LYS A 166 16.80 1.30 -9.70
CA LYS A 166 17.31 0.27 -10.62
C LYS A 166 17.33 -1.13 -9.99
N THR A 167 16.65 -1.29 -8.89
CA THR A 167 16.59 -2.53 -8.12
C THR A 167 15.98 -3.67 -8.95
N PRO A 168 16.52 -4.89 -8.88
CA PRO A 168 15.93 -6.06 -9.52
C PRO A 168 14.53 -6.36 -8.99
N PHE A 169 13.65 -6.78 -9.89
CA PHE A 169 12.28 -7.20 -9.58
C PHE A 169 12.21 -8.72 -9.48
N HIS A 170 11.55 -9.19 -8.43
CA HIS A 170 11.27 -10.59 -8.24
C HIS A 170 9.75 -10.79 -8.22
N LYS A 171 9.27 -11.69 -9.07
CA LYS A 171 7.85 -12.03 -9.19
C LYS A 171 7.61 -13.41 -8.57
N THR A 172 6.53 -13.53 -7.82
CA THR A 172 6.05 -14.80 -7.25
C THR A 172 4.53 -14.87 -7.37
N THR A 173 3.99 -16.07 -7.34
CA THR A 173 2.54 -16.34 -7.36
C THR A 173 2.08 -16.75 -5.97
#